data_9bc6a037d59fd7036110b37ca145b8ab
#
_entry.id   9bc6a037d59fd7036110b37ca145b8ab
#
_cell.length_a   1.000
_cell.length_b   1.000
_cell.length_c   1.000
_cell.angle_alpha   90.00
_cell.angle_beta   90.00
_cell.angle_gamma   90.00
#
_symmetry.space_group_name_H-M   'P 1'
#
loop_
_entity.id
_entity.type
_entity.pdbx_description
1 polymer ?
#
loop_
_entity_poly.entity_id
_entity_poly.type
_entity_poly.pdbx_seq_one_letter_code
_entity_poly.pdbx_strand_id
1 'polypeptide(L)'
;MTFAIAIFRGFLNLIYALFKLLPVRDKVTLISRQSDFPSEDFLMLKAEIEKQSPKTEVKILSKKLRKSPGALISYIGHIFVQMYHIATSKTVVIDSYCIAVSVLKQRRSLRVVQIWHAMGALKRFGLSICGEEEGSIPKLAKAMRMHRNYTHVLASGKACVKPFSEAFGCLEKSVVIGSLPRVDRLMSEEIKQRTIDKIFGKYQELKQAKDCDKKIIVYAPTFRKHKDISAEIDDLINKISSEDRIIVIKKHPLMMLCIEDRPGVIVDDTFSTEEMLYIADCVIADYSAIVFEAALLNKPMCFYAFDLDEYMASRSFYLDYEKDMPGAICKDVDEVETVLKDFCFDLEAVKNFAHSYVEKTEGVTKELANLVLIDN
;
A
#
# COMPACT_ATOMS: atom_id res chain seq x y z
N MET A 1 -10.48 -13.61 -27.76
CA MET A 1 -9.85 -13.37 -26.44
C MET A 1 -10.61 -14.08 -25.31
N THR A 2 -11.88 -13.79 -25.05
CA THR A 2 -12.65 -14.40 -23.94
C THR A 2 -12.76 -15.92 -24.01
N PHE A 3 -12.89 -16.51 -25.22
CA PHE A 3 -12.94 -17.94 -25.43
C PHE A 3 -11.61 -18.65 -25.09
N ALA A 4 -10.47 -18.08 -25.52
CA ALA A 4 -9.15 -18.58 -25.14
C ALA A 4 -8.90 -18.56 -23.64
N ILE A 5 -9.34 -17.49 -22.97
CA ILE A 5 -9.26 -17.38 -21.49
C ILE A 5 -10.15 -18.45 -20.82
N ALA A 6 -11.33 -18.73 -21.38
CA ALA A 6 -12.21 -19.76 -20.83
C ALA A 6 -11.59 -21.16 -20.95
N ILE A 7 -10.95 -21.50 -22.09
CA ILE A 7 -10.21 -22.75 -22.28
C ILE A 7 -9.04 -22.81 -21.28
N PHE A 8 -8.20 -21.78 -21.22
CA PHE A 8 -7.07 -21.74 -20.30
C PHE A 8 -7.52 -21.92 -18.85
N ARG A 9 -8.58 -21.24 -18.44
CA ARG A 9 -9.18 -21.40 -17.12
C ARG A 9 -9.72 -22.82 -16.89
N GLY A 10 -10.34 -23.46 -17.92
CA GLY A 10 -10.78 -24.84 -17.87
C GLY A 10 -9.61 -25.79 -17.62
N PHE A 11 -8.53 -25.62 -18.35
CA PHE A 11 -7.29 -26.38 -18.21
C PHE A 11 -6.68 -26.25 -16.82
N LEU A 12 -6.53 -24.99 -16.30
CA LEU A 12 -6.04 -24.77 -14.95
C LEU A 12 -6.92 -25.44 -13.89
N ASN A 13 -8.25 -25.38 -14.04
CA ASN A 13 -9.17 -26.04 -13.11
C ASN A 13 -9.09 -27.57 -13.15
N LEU A 14 -8.80 -28.16 -14.31
CA LEU A 14 -8.56 -29.60 -14.43
C LEU A 14 -7.32 -30.03 -13.64
N ILE A 15 -6.20 -29.31 -13.84
CA ILE A 15 -4.96 -29.60 -13.10
C ILE A 15 -5.17 -29.32 -11.59
N TYR A 16 -5.88 -28.24 -11.25
CA TYR A 16 -6.16 -27.92 -9.86
C TYR A 16 -7.03 -28.96 -9.16
N ALA A 17 -7.93 -29.64 -9.92
CA ALA A 17 -8.69 -30.75 -9.40
C ALA A 17 -7.80 -31.91 -8.94
N LEU A 18 -6.69 -32.17 -9.67
CA LEU A 18 -5.71 -33.17 -9.26
C LEU A 18 -4.97 -32.75 -7.97
N PHE A 19 -4.53 -31.49 -7.87
CA PHE A 19 -3.91 -30.98 -6.61
C PHE A 19 -4.88 -31.08 -5.43
N LYS A 20 -6.19 -30.93 -5.66
CA LYS A 20 -7.19 -31.09 -4.61
C LYS A 20 -7.37 -32.52 -4.10
N LEU A 21 -6.79 -33.53 -4.74
CA LEU A 21 -6.75 -34.92 -4.20
C LEU A 21 -5.73 -35.00 -3.04
N LEU A 22 -4.77 -34.10 -2.98
CA LEU A 22 -3.83 -34.03 -1.87
C LEU A 22 -4.53 -33.58 -0.58
N PRO A 23 -4.08 -34.08 0.58
CA PRO A 23 -4.65 -33.69 1.87
C PRO A 23 -4.39 -32.20 2.17
N VAL A 24 -5.37 -31.56 2.78
CA VAL A 24 -5.18 -30.24 3.38
C VAL A 24 -4.29 -30.41 4.61
N ARG A 25 -3.26 -29.58 4.70
CA ARG A 25 -2.29 -29.57 5.80
C ARG A 25 -2.61 -28.40 6.73
N ASP A 26 -2.08 -28.45 7.91
CA ASP A 26 -2.05 -27.28 8.81
C ASP A 26 -1.04 -26.27 8.28
N LYS A 27 -1.49 -25.51 7.29
CA LYS A 27 -0.65 -24.60 6.51
C LYS A 27 -1.38 -23.33 6.14
N VAL A 28 -0.65 -22.22 6.25
CA VAL A 28 -1.02 -20.89 5.76
C VAL A 28 -0.11 -20.53 4.59
N THR A 29 -0.67 -20.10 3.48
CA THR A 29 0.10 -19.61 2.33
C THR A 29 -0.15 -18.13 2.11
N LEU A 30 0.94 -17.33 2.15
CA LEU A 30 0.92 -15.89 1.88
C LEU A 30 1.37 -15.66 0.44
N ILE A 31 0.57 -14.96 -0.38
CA ILE A 31 0.85 -14.78 -1.81
C ILE A 31 0.86 -13.29 -2.17
N SER A 32 1.99 -12.81 -2.70
CA SER A 32 2.15 -11.45 -3.23
C SER A 32 2.60 -11.46 -4.69
N ARG A 33 2.15 -10.45 -5.43
CA ARG A 33 2.70 -10.12 -6.75
C ARG A 33 3.25 -8.70 -6.84
N GLN A 34 3.37 -8.01 -5.71
CA GLN A 34 3.88 -6.64 -5.64
C GLN A 34 5.40 -6.59 -5.86
N SER A 35 6.10 -7.58 -5.33
CA SER A 35 7.55 -7.68 -5.36
C SER A 35 8.00 -9.13 -5.57
N ASP A 36 9.27 -9.35 -5.88
CA ASP A 36 9.91 -10.68 -5.84
C ASP A 36 10.34 -11.07 -4.42
N PHE A 37 10.25 -10.13 -3.47
CA PHE A 37 10.55 -10.33 -2.05
C PHE A 37 9.29 -10.23 -1.21
N PRO A 38 9.23 -10.92 -0.06
CA PRO A 38 8.15 -10.75 0.91
C PRO A 38 7.99 -9.30 1.36
N SER A 39 6.75 -8.83 1.50
CA SER A 39 6.49 -7.56 2.18
C SER A 39 6.75 -7.70 3.68
N GLU A 40 7.01 -6.59 4.33
CA GLU A 40 7.18 -6.53 5.78
C GLU A 40 5.92 -7.00 6.51
N ASP A 41 4.73 -6.63 6.03
CA ASP A 41 3.46 -7.13 6.55
C ASP A 41 3.40 -8.66 6.55
N PHE A 42 3.90 -9.32 5.49
CA PHE A 42 3.94 -10.79 5.43
C PHE A 42 4.98 -11.39 6.35
N LEU A 43 6.14 -10.74 6.53
CA LEU A 43 7.16 -11.21 7.46
C LEU A 43 6.69 -11.11 8.91
N MET A 44 6.07 -9.99 9.29
CA MET A 44 5.50 -9.80 10.62
C MET A 44 4.35 -10.79 10.89
N LEU A 45 3.42 -10.95 9.94
CA LEU A 45 2.34 -11.90 10.05
C LEU A 45 2.85 -13.34 10.18
N LYS A 46 3.86 -13.73 9.37
CA LYS A 46 4.50 -15.04 9.48
C LYS A 46 5.08 -15.27 10.86
N ALA A 47 5.86 -14.33 11.38
CA ALA A 47 6.49 -14.45 12.69
C ALA A 47 5.44 -14.60 13.80
N GLU A 48 4.33 -13.86 13.72
CA GLU A 48 3.27 -13.95 14.73
C GLU A 48 2.48 -15.27 14.61
N ILE A 49 2.22 -15.78 13.40
CA ILE A 49 1.60 -17.10 13.20
C ILE A 49 2.49 -18.20 13.78
N GLU A 50 3.80 -18.19 13.48
CA GLU A 50 4.75 -19.19 13.97
C GLU A 50 4.89 -19.14 15.50
N LYS A 51 4.76 -17.97 16.12
CA LYS A 51 4.73 -17.78 17.56
C LYS A 51 3.46 -18.35 18.19
N GLN A 52 2.28 -18.09 17.61
CA GLN A 52 1.00 -18.56 18.14
C GLN A 52 0.76 -20.06 17.87
N SER A 53 1.19 -20.55 16.73
CA SER A 53 1.01 -21.93 16.29
C SER A 53 2.28 -22.50 15.66
N PRO A 54 3.25 -22.94 16.47
CA PRO A 54 4.56 -23.41 15.97
C PRO A 54 4.50 -24.65 15.04
N LYS A 55 3.36 -25.35 15.02
CA LYS A 55 3.14 -26.51 14.15
C LYS A 55 2.58 -26.15 12.76
N THR A 56 2.05 -24.95 12.62
CA THR A 56 1.49 -24.45 11.35
C THR A 56 2.60 -24.10 10.37
N GLU A 57 2.61 -24.76 9.22
CA GLU A 57 3.53 -24.43 8.12
C GLU A 57 3.14 -23.06 7.52
N VAL A 58 4.05 -22.07 7.52
CA VAL A 58 3.82 -20.79 6.85
C VAL A 58 4.67 -20.70 5.58
N LYS A 59 4.02 -20.62 4.41
CA LYS A 59 4.69 -20.49 3.11
C LYS A 59 4.44 -19.12 2.50
N ILE A 60 5.51 -18.39 2.17
CA ILE A 60 5.41 -17.13 1.42
C ILE A 60 5.77 -17.38 -0.06
N LEU A 61 4.94 -16.85 -0.96
CA LEU A 61 5.11 -16.90 -2.40
C LEU A 61 5.03 -15.49 -2.96
N SER A 62 6.18 -14.84 -3.10
CA SER A 62 6.28 -13.48 -3.67
C SER A 62 6.90 -13.55 -5.05
N LYS A 63 6.20 -13.00 -6.06
CA LYS A 63 6.72 -12.89 -7.42
C LYS A 63 6.02 -11.80 -8.20
N LYS A 64 6.78 -10.79 -8.65
CA LYS A 64 6.27 -9.70 -9.46
C LYS A 64 5.90 -10.17 -10.87
N LEU A 65 4.69 -9.83 -11.33
CA LEU A 65 4.27 -10.07 -12.70
C LEU A 65 4.86 -8.97 -13.62
N ARG A 66 5.84 -9.36 -14.45
CA ARG A 66 6.45 -8.47 -15.45
C ARG A 66 5.92 -8.78 -16.85
N LYS A 67 5.93 -7.79 -17.74
CA LYS A 67 5.37 -7.89 -19.09
C LYS A 67 6.32 -8.53 -20.13
N SER A 68 7.58 -8.84 -19.79
CA SER A 68 8.49 -9.49 -20.74
C SER A 68 8.10 -10.95 -21.00
N PRO A 69 8.31 -11.50 -22.22
CA PRO A 69 7.91 -12.89 -22.56
C PRO A 69 8.49 -13.94 -21.61
N GLY A 70 9.78 -13.86 -21.31
CA GLY A 70 10.43 -14.79 -20.37
C GLY A 70 9.89 -14.71 -18.94
N ALA A 71 9.58 -13.48 -18.46
CA ALA A 71 8.97 -13.29 -17.16
C ALA A 71 7.54 -13.84 -17.11
N LEU A 72 6.80 -13.74 -18.22
CA LEU A 72 5.45 -14.31 -18.32
C LEU A 72 5.47 -15.84 -18.23
N ILE A 73 6.38 -16.51 -18.95
CA ILE A 73 6.56 -17.97 -18.88
C ILE A 73 6.94 -18.38 -17.44
N SER A 74 7.90 -17.67 -16.84
CA SER A 74 8.30 -17.91 -15.45
C SER A 74 7.13 -17.70 -14.46
N TYR A 75 6.25 -16.74 -14.72
CA TYR A 75 5.07 -16.50 -13.89
C TYR A 75 4.01 -17.58 -14.08
N ILE A 76 3.85 -18.13 -15.28
CA ILE A 76 2.98 -19.30 -15.52
C ILE A 76 3.44 -20.49 -14.68
N GLY A 77 4.73 -20.80 -14.66
CA GLY A 77 5.29 -21.82 -13.75
C GLY A 77 4.98 -21.53 -12.28
N HIS A 78 5.08 -20.27 -11.88
CA HIS A 78 4.75 -19.86 -10.52
C HIS A 78 3.25 -20.05 -10.19
N ILE A 79 2.34 -19.90 -11.15
CA ILE A 79 0.92 -20.20 -10.96
C ILE A 79 0.71 -21.65 -10.54
N PHE A 80 1.44 -22.62 -11.13
CA PHE A 80 1.33 -24.03 -10.72
C PHE A 80 1.84 -24.24 -9.28
N VAL A 81 2.90 -23.56 -8.88
CA VAL A 81 3.37 -23.57 -7.48
C VAL A 81 2.29 -22.99 -6.56
N GLN A 82 1.67 -21.86 -6.92
CA GLN A 82 0.56 -21.30 -6.17
C GLN A 82 -0.60 -22.30 -6.06
N MET A 83 -0.98 -22.97 -7.16
CA MET A 83 -2.06 -23.96 -7.20
C MET A 83 -1.83 -25.09 -6.19
N TYR A 84 -0.61 -25.65 -6.14
CA TYR A 84 -0.24 -26.69 -5.18
C TYR A 84 -0.40 -26.18 -3.73
N HIS A 85 0.17 -25.01 -3.45
CA HIS A 85 0.11 -24.47 -2.09
C HIS A 85 -1.31 -24.08 -1.67
N ILE A 86 -2.10 -23.48 -2.57
CA ILE A 86 -3.52 -23.16 -2.32
C ILE A 86 -4.32 -24.44 -2.04
N ALA A 87 -4.14 -25.49 -2.84
CA ALA A 87 -4.88 -26.75 -2.71
C ALA A 87 -4.62 -27.46 -1.37
N THR A 88 -3.45 -27.27 -0.80
CA THR A 88 -2.98 -27.96 0.41
C THR A 88 -2.96 -27.10 1.67
N SER A 89 -3.45 -25.86 1.62
CA SER A 89 -3.53 -24.93 2.77
C SER A 89 -4.92 -24.89 3.37
N LYS A 90 -5.01 -24.64 4.69
CA LYS A 90 -6.25 -24.23 5.37
C LYS A 90 -6.61 -22.79 5.03
N THR A 91 -5.61 -21.90 5.02
CA THR A 91 -5.79 -20.47 4.80
C THR A 91 -4.80 -19.95 3.75
N VAL A 92 -5.27 -19.02 2.93
CA VAL A 92 -4.45 -18.26 1.98
C VAL A 92 -4.65 -16.78 2.27
N VAL A 93 -3.57 -16.05 2.46
CA VAL A 93 -3.57 -14.58 2.62
C VAL A 93 -2.96 -13.96 1.38
N ILE A 94 -3.57 -12.92 0.87
CA ILE A 94 -3.11 -12.20 -0.32
C ILE A 94 -3.11 -10.69 -0.09
N ASP A 95 -2.14 -9.98 -0.65
CA ASP A 95 -2.01 -8.52 -0.59
C ASP A 95 -2.35 -7.81 -1.90
N SER A 96 -2.72 -8.59 -2.92
CA SER A 96 -2.95 -8.10 -4.28
C SER A 96 -3.88 -9.04 -5.04
N TYR A 97 -4.28 -8.68 -6.27
CA TYR A 97 -5.02 -9.60 -7.13
C TYR A 97 -4.21 -10.85 -7.43
N CYS A 98 -4.66 -12.02 -7.00
CA CYS A 98 -4.05 -13.30 -7.26
C CYS A 98 -4.86 -14.08 -8.32
N ILE A 99 -4.24 -14.37 -9.48
CA ILE A 99 -4.88 -15.08 -10.59
C ILE A 99 -5.34 -16.47 -10.15
N ALA A 100 -4.46 -17.25 -9.51
CA ALA A 100 -4.75 -18.61 -9.06
C ALA A 100 -5.91 -18.64 -8.05
N VAL A 101 -5.98 -17.69 -7.11
CA VAL A 101 -7.11 -17.58 -6.19
C VAL A 101 -8.40 -17.30 -6.95
N SER A 102 -8.39 -16.35 -7.89
CA SER A 102 -9.61 -15.83 -8.52
C SER A 102 -10.21 -16.74 -9.58
N VAL A 103 -9.38 -17.44 -10.41
CA VAL A 103 -9.86 -18.21 -11.54
C VAL A 103 -10.19 -19.67 -11.21
N LEU A 104 -9.63 -20.21 -10.13
CA LEU A 104 -9.80 -21.60 -9.75
C LEU A 104 -11.09 -21.84 -8.95
N LYS A 105 -11.61 -23.05 -9.04
CA LYS A 105 -12.72 -23.54 -8.22
C LYS A 105 -12.17 -24.03 -6.87
N GLN A 106 -12.12 -23.10 -5.91
CA GLN A 106 -11.57 -23.37 -4.59
C GLN A 106 -12.38 -24.41 -3.80
N ARG A 107 -11.76 -25.05 -2.78
CA ARG A 107 -12.50 -25.83 -1.78
C ARG A 107 -13.40 -24.89 -0.96
N ARG A 108 -14.54 -25.36 -0.52
CA ARG A 108 -15.43 -24.59 0.36
C ARG A 108 -14.80 -24.30 1.74
N SER A 109 -13.91 -25.21 2.18
CA SER A 109 -13.18 -25.08 3.44
C SER A 109 -11.95 -24.17 3.34
N LEU A 110 -11.56 -23.70 2.16
CA LEU A 110 -10.43 -22.79 2.03
C LEU A 110 -10.81 -21.37 2.47
N ARG A 111 -10.12 -20.86 3.48
CA ARG A 111 -10.20 -19.44 3.84
C ARG A 111 -9.27 -18.64 2.96
N VAL A 112 -9.78 -17.54 2.39
CA VAL A 112 -8.99 -16.61 1.60
C VAL A 112 -9.17 -15.22 2.19
N VAL A 113 -8.10 -14.66 2.73
CA VAL A 113 -8.05 -13.34 3.35
C VAL A 113 -7.31 -12.38 2.43
N GLN A 114 -8.00 -11.36 1.93
CA GLN A 114 -7.40 -10.26 1.19
C GLN A 114 -7.05 -9.16 2.19
N ILE A 115 -5.77 -8.87 2.38
CA ILE A 115 -5.34 -7.79 3.29
C ILE A 115 -5.02 -6.49 2.58
N TRP A 116 -4.88 -6.52 1.24
CA TRP A 116 -4.41 -5.42 0.42
C TRP A 116 -3.01 -4.94 0.81
N HIS A 117 -2.58 -3.78 0.32
CA HIS A 117 -1.24 -3.22 0.56
C HIS A 117 -1.26 -1.72 0.90
N ALA A 118 -2.46 -1.17 1.15
CA ALA A 118 -2.65 0.19 1.63
C ALA A 118 -3.64 0.19 2.80
N MET A 119 -3.41 1.03 3.78
CA MET A 119 -4.27 1.12 4.96
C MET A 119 -5.64 1.69 4.62
N GLY A 120 -5.69 2.65 3.70
CA GLY A 120 -6.93 3.29 3.29
C GLY A 120 -7.20 3.21 1.78
N ALA A 121 -8.33 3.72 1.38
CA ALA A 121 -8.79 3.81 0.00
C ALA A 121 -8.92 5.27 -0.42
N LEU A 122 -7.79 5.92 -0.73
CA LEU A 122 -7.78 7.27 -1.27
C LEU A 122 -8.34 7.26 -2.71
N LYS A 123 -7.72 6.51 -3.59
CA LYS A 123 -8.08 6.36 -5.00
C LYS A 123 -8.95 5.13 -5.22
N ARG A 124 -9.84 5.18 -6.20
CA ARG A 124 -10.57 3.99 -6.65
C ARG A 124 -9.60 2.98 -7.24
N PHE A 125 -9.90 1.70 -7.07
CA PHE A 125 -9.06 0.60 -7.53
C PHE A 125 -9.88 -0.67 -7.77
N GLY A 126 -9.23 -1.74 -8.29
CA GLY A 126 -9.88 -3.02 -8.46
C GLY A 126 -11.03 -2.98 -9.47
N LEU A 127 -12.20 -3.47 -9.07
CA LEU A 127 -13.38 -3.50 -9.93
C LEU A 127 -14.04 -2.13 -10.08
N SER A 128 -13.86 -1.22 -9.13
CA SER A 128 -14.49 0.10 -9.16
C SER A 128 -13.92 1.05 -10.23
N ILE A 129 -12.78 0.70 -10.84
CA ILE A 129 -12.18 1.43 -11.97
C ILE A 129 -12.17 0.61 -13.26
N CYS A 130 -12.92 -0.49 -13.33
CA CYS A 130 -12.98 -1.26 -14.56
C CYS A 130 -13.64 -0.46 -15.69
N GLY A 131 -12.90 -0.25 -16.77
CA GLY A 131 -13.33 0.56 -17.92
C GLY A 131 -12.80 1.99 -17.92
N GLU A 132 -12.19 2.45 -16.85
CA GLU A 132 -11.44 3.70 -16.79
C GLU A 132 -10.01 3.48 -17.38
N GLU A 133 -9.30 4.58 -17.66
CA GLU A 133 -7.99 4.55 -18.33
C GLU A 133 -6.95 3.69 -17.58
N GLU A 134 -6.86 3.81 -16.26
CA GLU A 134 -5.95 3.04 -15.41
C GLU A 134 -6.55 1.70 -14.93
N GLY A 135 -7.81 1.43 -15.29
CA GLY A 135 -8.54 0.23 -14.89
C GLY A 135 -8.32 -0.97 -15.81
N SER A 136 -8.82 -2.10 -15.38
CA SER A 136 -8.86 -3.30 -16.21
C SER A 136 -9.99 -3.22 -17.25
N ILE A 137 -9.76 -3.80 -18.43
CA ILE A 137 -10.82 -3.95 -19.45
C ILE A 137 -11.95 -4.80 -18.84
N PRO A 138 -13.23 -4.31 -18.81
CA PRO A 138 -14.33 -5.00 -18.12
C PRO A 138 -14.54 -6.45 -18.59
N LYS A 139 -14.43 -6.72 -19.91
CA LYS A 139 -14.52 -8.06 -20.49
C LYS A 139 -13.40 -8.98 -19.98
N LEU A 140 -12.18 -8.44 -19.80
CA LEU A 140 -11.04 -9.19 -19.27
C LEU A 140 -11.21 -9.47 -17.77
N ALA A 141 -11.59 -8.46 -16.97
CA ALA A 141 -11.85 -8.60 -15.54
C ALA A 141 -12.91 -9.67 -15.27
N LYS A 142 -14.02 -9.67 -16.04
CA LYS A 142 -15.07 -10.69 -15.98
C LYS A 142 -14.56 -12.08 -16.39
N ALA A 143 -13.82 -12.20 -17.50
CA ALA A 143 -13.28 -13.46 -17.98
C ALA A 143 -12.27 -14.07 -16.99
N MET A 144 -11.44 -13.24 -16.37
CA MET A 144 -10.44 -13.63 -15.35
C MET A 144 -11.04 -13.76 -13.94
N ARG A 145 -12.33 -13.55 -13.77
CA ARG A 145 -13.00 -13.57 -12.45
C ARG A 145 -12.29 -12.73 -11.42
N MET A 146 -11.86 -11.53 -11.81
CA MET A 146 -11.07 -10.64 -10.97
C MET A 146 -11.70 -10.48 -9.58
N HIS A 147 -10.89 -10.60 -8.54
CA HIS A 147 -11.25 -10.47 -7.12
C HIS A 147 -12.31 -11.48 -6.59
N ARG A 148 -12.48 -12.64 -7.24
CA ARG A 148 -13.35 -13.70 -6.73
C ARG A 148 -12.66 -14.56 -5.67
N ASN A 149 -13.52 -15.29 -4.91
CA ASN A 149 -13.16 -16.31 -3.93
C ASN A 149 -12.53 -15.76 -2.62
N TYR A 150 -12.63 -14.46 -2.36
CA TYR A 150 -12.25 -13.93 -1.06
C TYR A 150 -13.33 -14.27 -0.03
N THR A 151 -12.94 -14.85 1.10
CA THR A 151 -13.86 -15.12 2.23
C THR A 151 -13.88 -13.93 3.18
N HIS A 152 -12.73 -13.26 3.33
CA HIS A 152 -12.57 -12.06 4.15
C HIS A 152 -11.75 -11.03 3.40
N VAL A 153 -12.10 -9.78 3.58
CA VAL A 153 -11.34 -8.61 3.12
C VAL A 153 -11.01 -7.78 4.34
N LEU A 154 -9.73 -7.50 4.58
CA LEU A 154 -9.30 -6.67 5.71
C LEU A 154 -9.42 -5.20 5.33
N ALA A 155 -10.05 -4.39 6.16
CA ALA A 155 -10.11 -2.93 6.04
C ALA A 155 -9.66 -2.30 7.35
N SER A 156 -8.79 -1.30 7.32
CA SER A 156 -8.21 -0.73 8.52
C SER A 156 -9.21 0.11 9.34
N GLY A 157 -10.27 0.63 8.71
CA GLY A 157 -11.31 1.40 9.39
C GLY A 157 -12.63 1.39 8.64
N LYS A 158 -13.68 1.90 9.27
CA LYS A 158 -15.04 1.93 8.72
C LYS A 158 -15.15 2.69 7.41
N ALA A 159 -14.37 3.76 7.23
CA ALA A 159 -14.33 4.53 5.99
C ALA A 159 -13.89 3.66 4.78
N CYS A 160 -13.17 2.56 5.01
CA CYS A 160 -12.70 1.64 3.97
C CYS A 160 -13.70 0.52 3.63
N VAL A 161 -14.75 0.27 4.43
CA VAL A 161 -15.65 -0.88 4.25
C VAL A 161 -16.35 -0.84 2.89
N LYS A 162 -17.06 0.24 2.58
CA LYS A 162 -17.74 0.41 1.30
C LYS A 162 -16.76 0.47 0.12
N PRO A 163 -15.69 1.30 0.13
CA PRO A 163 -14.66 1.29 -0.90
C PRO A 163 -14.07 -0.09 -1.20
N PHE A 164 -13.72 -0.86 -0.18
CA PHE A 164 -13.13 -2.19 -0.38
C PHE A 164 -14.17 -3.21 -0.88
N SER A 165 -15.41 -3.12 -0.41
CA SER A 165 -16.49 -3.96 -0.91
C SER A 165 -16.75 -3.74 -2.41
N GLU A 166 -16.76 -2.49 -2.87
CA GLU A 166 -16.86 -2.12 -4.29
C GLU A 166 -15.65 -2.58 -5.10
N ALA A 167 -14.43 -2.27 -4.62
CA ALA A 167 -13.19 -2.59 -5.32
C ALA A 167 -12.98 -4.10 -5.50
N PHE A 168 -13.39 -4.90 -4.52
CA PHE A 168 -13.25 -6.35 -4.56
C PHE A 168 -14.53 -7.08 -4.99
N GLY A 169 -15.64 -6.36 -5.20
CA GLY A 169 -16.91 -6.95 -5.63
C GLY A 169 -17.45 -7.97 -4.63
N CYS A 170 -17.29 -7.71 -3.35
CA CYS A 170 -17.77 -8.55 -2.26
C CYS A 170 -18.88 -7.85 -1.46
N LEU A 171 -19.55 -8.59 -0.58
CA LEU A 171 -20.52 -7.98 0.33
C LEU A 171 -19.79 -7.28 1.49
N GLU A 172 -20.30 -6.16 1.96
CA GLU A 172 -19.71 -5.42 3.10
C GLU A 172 -19.54 -6.31 4.34
N LYS A 173 -20.43 -7.25 4.60
CA LYS A 173 -20.30 -8.23 5.69
C LYS A 173 -19.08 -9.14 5.59
N SER A 174 -18.45 -9.23 4.42
CA SER A 174 -17.20 -9.96 4.21
C SER A 174 -15.97 -9.09 4.47
N VAL A 175 -16.18 -7.78 4.69
CA VAL A 175 -15.12 -6.84 5.07
C VAL A 175 -15.00 -6.84 6.59
N VAL A 176 -13.83 -7.19 7.09
CA VAL A 176 -13.50 -7.28 8.52
C VAL A 176 -12.63 -6.11 8.89
N ILE A 177 -12.99 -5.40 9.96
CA ILE A 177 -12.16 -4.31 10.48
C ILE A 177 -10.95 -4.88 11.19
N GLY A 178 -9.77 -4.48 10.71
CA GLY A 178 -8.48 -4.84 11.25
C GLY A 178 -7.36 -4.23 10.41
N SER A 179 -6.28 -3.81 11.04
CA SER A 179 -5.20 -3.08 10.37
C SER A 179 -4.11 -3.99 9.82
N LEU A 180 -3.26 -3.45 8.95
CA LEU A 180 -2.08 -4.13 8.44
C LEU A 180 -1.00 -4.27 9.54
N PRO A 181 -0.20 -5.34 9.54
CA PRO A 181 0.90 -5.55 10.50
C PRO A 181 1.84 -4.35 10.65
N ARG A 182 2.10 -3.61 9.56
CA ARG A 182 2.95 -2.40 9.60
C ARG A 182 2.47 -1.34 10.60
N VAL A 183 1.19 -1.35 10.99
CA VAL A 183 0.67 -0.42 12.00
C VAL A 183 1.34 -0.67 13.35
N ASP A 184 1.48 -1.93 13.79
CA ASP A 184 2.21 -2.24 15.02
C ASP A 184 3.67 -1.74 14.97
N ARG A 185 4.30 -1.83 13.79
CA ARG A 185 5.67 -1.31 13.58
C ARG A 185 5.70 0.20 13.66
N LEU A 186 4.79 0.88 12.96
CA LEU A 186 4.74 2.35 12.91
C LEU A 186 4.48 2.95 14.29
N MET A 187 3.71 2.27 15.13
CA MET A 187 3.37 2.71 16.48
C MET A 187 4.39 2.28 17.55
N SER A 188 5.39 1.46 17.19
CA SER A 188 6.43 1.01 18.14
C SER A 188 7.48 2.08 18.40
N GLU A 189 7.51 2.63 19.61
CA GLU A 189 8.51 3.64 20.00
C GLU A 189 9.94 3.10 19.92
N GLU A 190 10.18 1.82 20.21
CA GLU A 190 11.51 1.20 20.06
C GLU A 190 11.97 1.20 18.60
N ILE A 191 11.09 0.79 17.67
CA ILE A 191 11.40 0.75 16.23
C ILE A 191 11.60 2.17 15.71
N LYS A 192 10.74 3.10 16.11
CA LYS A 192 10.83 4.52 15.76
C LYS A 192 12.18 5.10 16.17
N GLN A 193 12.57 4.96 17.46
CA GLN A 193 13.83 5.51 17.93
C GLN A 193 15.03 4.91 17.20
N ARG A 194 15.06 3.58 17.05
CA ARG A 194 16.14 2.90 16.30
C ARG A 194 16.21 3.36 14.83
N THR A 195 15.07 3.66 14.22
CA THR A 195 15.02 4.15 12.85
C THR A 195 15.51 5.59 12.76
N ILE A 196 15.11 6.46 13.69
CA ILE A 196 15.63 7.84 13.81
C ILE A 196 17.16 7.84 13.94
N ASP A 197 17.70 6.97 14.80
CA ASP A 197 19.14 6.86 15.00
C ASP A 197 19.87 6.45 13.70
N LYS A 198 19.30 5.53 12.92
CA LYS A 198 19.83 5.15 11.62
C LYS A 198 19.79 6.28 10.59
N ILE A 199 18.66 7.01 10.54
CA ILE A 199 18.49 8.15 9.64
C ILE A 199 19.54 9.22 9.97
N PHE A 200 19.68 9.60 11.23
CA PHE A 200 20.67 10.59 11.69
C PHE A 200 22.11 10.09 11.55
N GLY A 201 22.33 8.77 11.64
CA GLY A 201 23.62 8.15 11.34
C GLY A 201 24.03 8.27 9.87
N LYS A 202 23.05 8.17 8.95
CA LYS A 202 23.26 8.32 7.50
C LYS A 202 23.34 9.77 7.08
N TYR A 203 22.42 10.62 7.58
CA TYR A 203 22.27 12.02 7.22
C TYR A 203 22.54 12.93 8.42
N GLN A 204 23.82 13.28 8.62
CA GLN A 204 24.25 14.13 9.75
C GLN A 204 23.61 15.53 9.69
N GLU A 205 23.28 16.02 8.48
CA GLU A 205 22.61 17.29 8.25
C GLU A 205 21.21 17.32 8.87
N LEU A 206 20.47 16.19 8.82
CA LEU A 206 19.15 16.09 9.45
C LEU A 206 19.25 16.12 10.98
N LYS A 207 20.29 15.51 11.54
CA LYS A 207 20.56 15.59 12.97
C LYS A 207 20.88 17.03 13.37
N GLN A 208 21.80 17.69 12.65
CA GLN A 208 22.16 19.09 12.89
C GLN A 208 20.95 20.02 12.75
N ALA A 209 20.08 19.75 11.78
CA ALA A 209 18.84 20.53 11.62
C ALA A 209 17.95 20.45 12.86
N LYS A 210 17.76 19.25 13.43
CA LYS A 210 17.01 19.07 14.68
C LYS A 210 17.69 19.74 15.85
N ASP A 211 19.03 19.64 15.97
CA ASP A 211 19.79 20.28 17.04
C ASP A 211 19.74 21.83 16.96
N CYS A 212 19.51 22.37 15.75
CA CYS A 212 19.36 23.81 15.48
C CYS A 212 17.90 24.28 15.35
N ASP A 213 16.91 23.44 15.72
CA ASP A 213 15.47 23.72 15.63
C ASP A 213 14.97 24.05 14.20
N LYS A 214 15.69 23.60 13.16
CA LYS A 214 15.24 23.70 11.76
C LYS A 214 14.13 22.69 11.50
N LYS A 215 13.20 23.04 10.63
CA LYS A 215 12.10 22.14 10.23
C LYS A 215 12.55 21.16 9.17
N ILE A 216 12.20 19.88 9.34
CA ILE A 216 12.41 18.82 8.34
C ILE A 216 11.11 18.62 7.57
N ILE A 217 11.13 18.99 6.30
CA ILE A 217 9.99 18.86 5.38
C ILE A 217 10.20 17.63 4.51
N VAL A 218 9.32 16.65 4.58
CA VAL A 218 9.39 15.45 3.73
C VAL A 218 8.42 15.59 2.57
N TYR A 219 8.95 15.66 1.35
CA TYR A 219 8.16 15.71 0.12
C TYR A 219 8.10 14.33 -0.54
N ALA A 220 6.90 13.79 -0.74
CA ALA A 220 6.64 12.47 -1.30
C ALA A 220 5.73 12.55 -2.54
N PRO A 221 6.24 12.97 -3.71
CA PRO A 221 5.44 13.11 -4.93
C PRO A 221 4.96 11.76 -5.47
N THR A 222 3.73 11.71 -5.98
CA THR A 222 3.21 10.56 -6.71
C THR A 222 3.76 10.53 -8.14
N PHE A 223 4.14 9.36 -8.63
CA PHE A 223 4.53 9.16 -10.03
C PHE A 223 3.37 9.45 -10.98
N ARG A 224 3.67 10.21 -12.04
CA ARG A 224 2.76 10.45 -13.16
C ARG A 224 3.19 9.59 -14.35
N LYS A 225 2.27 8.73 -14.84
CA LYS A 225 2.59 7.78 -15.91
C LYS A 225 2.90 8.44 -17.26
N HIS A 226 2.28 9.57 -17.53
CA HIS A 226 2.31 10.25 -18.84
C HIS A 226 2.81 11.70 -18.75
N LYS A 227 3.30 12.14 -17.60
CA LYS A 227 3.77 13.51 -17.37
C LYS A 227 5.07 13.49 -16.59
N ASP A 228 6.07 14.19 -17.08
CA ASP A 228 7.25 14.54 -16.30
C ASP A 228 6.90 15.76 -15.44
N ILE A 229 7.10 15.64 -14.15
CA ILE A 229 6.84 16.70 -13.16
C ILE A 229 8.13 17.22 -12.53
N SER A 230 9.27 17.00 -13.18
CA SER A 230 10.57 17.42 -12.65
C SER A 230 10.67 18.94 -12.51
N ALA A 231 10.08 19.70 -13.44
CA ALA A 231 10.06 21.16 -13.38
C ALA A 231 9.24 21.66 -12.19
N GLU A 232 8.05 21.11 -11.98
CA GLU A 232 7.17 21.48 -10.86
C GLU A 232 7.80 21.14 -9.50
N ILE A 233 8.58 20.03 -9.45
CA ILE A 233 9.33 19.67 -8.26
C ILE A 233 10.49 20.64 -8.02
N ASP A 234 11.23 21.01 -9.06
CA ASP A 234 12.32 21.99 -8.95
C ASP A 234 11.79 23.37 -8.55
N ASP A 235 10.69 23.83 -9.13
CA ASP A 235 10.03 25.08 -8.77
C ASP A 235 9.60 25.08 -7.31
N LEU A 236 8.98 23.99 -6.85
CA LEU A 236 8.61 23.83 -5.44
C LEU A 236 9.85 23.92 -4.53
N ILE A 237 10.90 23.15 -4.82
CA ILE A 237 12.13 23.14 -4.01
C ILE A 237 12.74 24.54 -3.97
N ASN A 238 12.83 25.22 -5.12
CA ASN A 238 13.38 26.57 -5.19
C ASN A 238 12.58 27.55 -4.33
N LYS A 239 11.26 27.42 -4.33
CA LYS A 239 10.36 28.31 -3.59
C LYS A 239 10.42 28.08 -2.09
N ILE A 240 10.40 26.82 -1.63
CA ILE A 240 10.32 26.48 -0.21
C ILE A 240 11.68 26.34 0.47
N SER A 241 12.79 26.44 -0.28
CA SER A 241 14.14 26.40 0.30
C SER A 241 14.42 27.65 1.13
N SER A 242 14.89 27.45 2.37
CA SER A 242 15.24 28.54 3.30
C SER A 242 16.23 28.02 4.36
N GLU A 243 16.84 28.97 5.11
CA GLU A 243 17.83 28.62 6.13
C GLU A 243 17.24 27.91 7.35
N ASP A 244 15.94 28.04 7.58
CA ASP A 244 15.21 27.49 8.74
C ASP A 244 14.65 26.09 8.51
N ARG A 245 14.89 25.47 7.34
CA ARG A 245 14.37 24.13 7.02
C ARG A 245 15.31 23.29 6.17
N ILE A 246 15.10 21.98 6.22
CA ILE A 246 15.70 20.99 5.29
C ILE A 246 14.56 20.25 4.58
N ILE A 247 14.72 20.06 3.28
CA ILE A 247 13.77 19.36 2.43
C ILE A 247 14.31 17.97 2.14
N VAL A 248 13.54 16.93 2.48
CA VAL A 248 13.83 15.54 2.12
C VAL A 248 12.87 15.09 1.04
N ILE A 249 13.39 14.76 -0.14
CA ILE A 249 12.59 14.32 -1.28
C ILE A 249 12.61 12.80 -1.33
N LYS A 250 11.43 12.21 -1.25
CA LYS A 250 11.23 10.76 -1.40
C LYS A 250 10.92 10.43 -2.86
N LYS A 251 11.97 10.15 -3.62
CA LYS A 251 11.83 9.81 -5.04
C LYS A 251 11.03 8.52 -5.23
N HIS A 252 9.94 8.58 -6.00
CA HIS A 252 9.23 7.37 -6.39
C HIS A 252 10.13 6.50 -7.29
N PRO A 253 10.20 5.16 -7.12
CA PRO A 253 11.12 4.28 -7.87
C PRO A 253 10.98 4.31 -9.40
N LEU A 254 9.84 4.77 -9.92
CA LEU A 254 9.58 4.90 -11.36
C LEU A 254 9.88 6.32 -11.90
N MET A 255 10.25 7.27 -11.04
CA MET A 255 10.59 8.63 -11.48
C MET A 255 12.07 8.70 -11.84
N MET A 256 12.36 9.20 -13.03
CA MET A 256 13.71 9.61 -13.44
C MET A 256 13.92 11.08 -13.05
N LEU A 257 14.06 11.31 -11.75
CA LEU A 257 14.25 12.65 -11.22
C LEU A 257 15.74 12.95 -11.12
N CYS A 258 16.20 13.96 -11.85
CA CYS A 258 17.53 14.54 -11.71
C CYS A 258 17.38 15.88 -10.97
N ILE A 259 17.61 15.86 -9.66
CA ILE A 259 17.65 17.07 -8.85
C ILE A 259 19.12 17.40 -8.62
N GLU A 260 19.50 18.63 -8.90
CA GLU A 260 20.87 19.10 -8.64
C GLU A 260 21.11 19.14 -7.12
N ASP A 261 22.32 18.74 -6.72
CA ASP A 261 22.74 18.84 -5.32
C ASP A 261 22.73 20.31 -4.88
N ARG A 262 21.99 20.61 -3.86
CA ARG A 262 21.90 21.95 -3.29
C ARG A 262 21.81 21.92 -1.77
N PRO A 263 22.36 22.91 -1.07
CA PRO A 263 22.30 22.98 0.40
C PRO A 263 20.85 22.93 0.91
N GLY A 264 20.61 22.16 1.97
CA GLY A 264 19.29 22.06 2.58
C GLY A 264 18.31 21.12 1.84
N VAL A 265 18.74 20.42 0.79
CA VAL A 265 17.92 19.45 0.05
C VAL A 265 18.59 18.08 0.02
N ILE A 266 17.87 17.07 0.44
CA ILE A 266 18.33 15.67 0.45
C ILE A 266 17.38 14.84 -0.41
N VAL A 267 17.92 14.15 -1.42
CA VAL A 267 17.18 13.13 -2.18
C VAL A 267 17.45 11.78 -1.54
N ASP A 268 16.46 11.22 -0.85
CA ASP A 268 16.63 9.94 -0.16
C ASP A 268 16.02 8.77 -0.93
N ASP A 269 16.85 7.75 -1.15
CA ASP A 269 16.50 6.44 -1.70
C ASP A 269 16.83 5.27 -0.76
N THR A 270 17.34 5.58 0.44
CA THR A 270 17.85 4.59 1.42
C THR A 270 16.75 4.09 2.35
N PHE A 271 15.94 5.00 2.88
CA PHE A 271 14.86 4.70 3.81
C PHE A 271 13.51 4.67 3.09
N SER A 272 12.52 3.97 3.63
CA SER A 272 11.14 4.07 3.13
C SER A 272 10.54 5.44 3.42
N THR A 273 9.47 5.80 2.71
CA THR A 273 8.75 7.05 3.03
C THR A 273 8.18 7.01 4.44
N GLU A 274 7.63 5.86 4.87
CA GLU A 274 7.10 5.64 6.22
C GLU A 274 8.18 5.86 7.30
N GLU A 275 9.41 5.41 7.07
CA GLU A 275 10.54 5.64 8.00
C GLU A 275 10.89 7.11 8.10
N MET A 276 10.89 7.86 6.99
CA MET A 276 11.16 9.30 6.99
C MET A 276 10.07 10.11 7.70
N LEU A 277 8.84 9.60 7.79
CA LEU A 277 7.79 10.26 8.56
C LEU A 277 8.18 10.44 10.04
N TYR A 278 9.01 9.57 10.62
CA TYR A 278 9.37 9.69 12.04
C TYR A 278 10.07 10.99 12.36
N ILE A 279 10.89 11.51 11.44
CA ILE A 279 11.66 12.75 11.63
C ILE A 279 10.98 13.98 11.02
N ALA A 280 9.93 13.80 10.20
CA ALA A 280 9.24 14.90 9.52
C ALA A 280 8.53 15.83 10.53
N ASP A 281 8.70 17.13 10.36
CA ASP A 281 7.90 18.17 11.02
C ASP A 281 6.66 18.53 10.18
N CYS A 282 6.76 18.41 8.85
CA CYS A 282 5.65 18.53 7.92
C CYS A 282 5.85 17.56 6.73
N VAL A 283 4.77 17.07 6.19
CA VAL A 283 4.76 16.22 4.99
C VAL A 283 4.07 16.95 3.85
N ILE A 284 4.78 17.13 2.74
CA ILE A 284 4.18 17.54 1.48
C ILE A 284 3.87 16.26 0.69
N ALA A 285 2.62 16.07 0.34
CA ALA A 285 2.18 14.96 -0.49
C ALA A 285 1.30 15.48 -1.63
N ASP A 286 0.76 14.56 -2.41
CA ASP A 286 -0.25 14.85 -3.42
C ASP A 286 -1.31 13.74 -3.38
N TYR A 287 -1.33 12.83 -4.34
CA TYR A 287 -2.31 11.75 -4.43
C TYR A 287 -1.80 10.41 -3.86
N SER A 288 -0.90 10.48 -2.90
CA SER A 288 -0.27 9.29 -2.30
C SER A 288 -1.06 8.73 -1.12
N ALA A 289 -1.10 7.39 -1.02
CA ALA A 289 -1.67 6.72 0.15
C ALA A 289 -0.86 6.94 1.44
N ILE A 290 0.34 7.52 1.36
CA ILE A 290 1.18 7.86 2.53
C ILE A 290 0.45 8.80 3.52
N VAL A 291 -0.61 9.47 3.07
CA VAL A 291 -1.46 10.31 3.93
C VAL A 291 -2.01 9.54 5.14
N PHE A 292 -2.30 8.24 4.97
CA PHE A 292 -2.83 7.42 6.07
C PHE A 292 -1.77 7.15 7.13
N GLU A 293 -0.54 6.82 6.71
CA GLU A 293 0.61 6.62 7.59
C GLU A 293 1.02 7.93 8.28
N ALA A 294 1.04 9.03 7.53
CA ALA A 294 1.36 10.34 8.07
C ALA A 294 0.30 10.80 9.10
N ALA A 295 -0.99 10.59 8.81
CA ALA A 295 -2.07 10.90 9.72
C ALA A 295 -2.02 10.03 11.00
N LEU A 296 -1.72 8.73 10.86
CA LEU A 296 -1.55 7.82 12.00
C LEU A 296 -0.43 8.28 12.94
N LEU A 297 0.65 8.84 12.39
CA LEU A 297 1.76 9.42 13.14
C LEU A 297 1.49 10.88 13.55
N ASN A 298 0.28 11.38 13.36
CA ASN A 298 -0.16 12.75 13.66
C ASN A 298 0.77 13.82 13.05
N LYS A 299 1.21 13.62 11.79
CA LYS A 299 2.10 14.56 11.11
C LYS A 299 1.31 15.68 10.46
N PRO A 300 1.74 16.94 10.63
CA PRO A 300 1.27 18.05 9.81
C PRO A 300 1.42 17.73 8.32
N MET A 301 0.41 18.07 7.51
CA MET A 301 0.43 17.81 6.08
C MET A 301 -0.07 18.98 5.27
N CYS A 302 0.51 19.19 4.08
CA CYS A 302 -0.11 19.93 3.00
C CYS A 302 -0.02 19.16 1.70
N PHE A 303 -0.89 19.47 0.75
CA PHE A 303 -1.05 18.70 -0.48
C PHE A 303 -0.77 19.59 -1.69
N TYR A 304 0.39 19.41 -2.32
CA TYR A 304 0.76 20.12 -3.53
C TYR A 304 0.08 19.46 -4.73
N ALA A 305 -1.10 19.93 -5.06
CA ALA A 305 -2.02 19.35 -6.04
C ALA A 305 -2.19 20.24 -7.28
N PHE A 306 -1.07 20.68 -7.87
CA PHE A 306 -0.99 21.61 -9.00
C PHE A 306 -1.70 21.12 -10.28
N ASP A 307 -1.92 19.81 -10.39
CA ASP A 307 -2.57 19.14 -11.53
C ASP A 307 -3.85 18.39 -11.11
N LEU A 308 -4.56 18.84 -10.06
CA LEU A 308 -5.70 18.12 -9.48
C LEU A 308 -6.78 17.80 -10.52
N ASP A 309 -7.18 18.78 -11.33
CA ASP A 309 -8.26 18.59 -12.31
C ASP A 309 -7.86 17.56 -13.39
N GLU A 310 -6.61 17.62 -13.87
CA GLU A 310 -6.05 16.68 -14.82
C GLU A 310 -5.96 15.27 -14.21
N TYR A 311 -5.50 15.19 -12.96
CA TYR A 311 -5.38 13.93 -12.25
C TYR A 311 -6.76 13.29 -12.00
N MET A 312 -7.74 14.06 -11.58
CA MET A 312 -9.11 13.59 -11.35
C MET A 312 -9.80 13.12 -12.64
N ALA A 313 -9.48 13.73 -13.78
CA ALA A 313 -9.99 13.28 -15.08
C ALA A 313 -9.47 11.89 -15.48
N SER A 314 -8.26 11.52 -15.04
CA SER A 314 -7.66 10.22 -15.33
C SER A 314 -7.91 9.17 -14.24
N ARG A 315 -8.18 9.59 -13.00
CA ARG A 315 -8.28 8.69 -11.85
C ARG A 315 -9.22 9.21 -10.77
N SER A 316 -10.28 8.47 -10.51
CA SER A 316 -11.30 8.82 -9.52
C SER A 316 -10.83 8.54 -8.08
N PHE A 317 -11.33 9.33 -7.13
CA PHE A 317 -11.15 9.14 -5.68
C PHE A 317 -12.38 8.53 -5.04
N TYR A 318 -12.22 7.95 -3.85
CA TYR A 318 -13.32 7.51 -2.98
C TYR A 318 -13.82 8.61 -2.04
N LEU A 319 -13.00 9.62 -1.80
CA LEU A 319 -13.30 10.78 -0.97
C LEU A 319 -13.35 12.05 -1.83
N ASP A 320 -13.93 13.12 -1.31
CA ASP A 320 -13.85 14.45 -1.88
C ASP A 320 -12.48 15.05 -1.52
N TYR A 321 -11.59 15.08 -2.51
CA TYR A 321 -10.18 15.43 -2.28
C TYR A 321 -10.02 16.84 -1.68
N GLU A 322 -10.82 17.81 -2.11
CA GLU A 322 -10.71 19.19 -1.63
C GLU A 322 -11.32 19.38 -0.22
N LYS A 323 -12.23 18.49 0.23
CA LYS A 323 -12.91 18.64 1.53
C LYS A 323 -12.42 17.68 2.60
N ASP A 324 -12.08 16.44 2.18
CA ASP A 324 -11.86 15.36 3.13
C ASP A 324 -10.38 15.15 3.47
N MET A 325 -9.45 15.79 2.73
CA MET A 325 -8.02 15.67 3.03
C MET A 325 -7.66 16.44 4.31
N PRO A 326 -6.80 15.87 5.16
CA PRO A 326 -6.51 16.43 6.50
C PRO A 326 -5.39 17.48 6.49
N GLY A 327 -5.42 18.44 5.58
CA GLY A 327 -4.45 19.51 5.45
C GLY A 327 -4.77 20.44 4.29
N ALA A 328 -4.01 21.51 4.15
CA ALA A 328 -4.20 22.50 3.10
C ALA A 328 -3.96 21.90 1.71
N ILE A 329 -4.89 22.13 0.78
CA ILE A 329 -4.73 21.82 -0.64
C ILE A 329 -4.11 23.03 -1.33
N CYS A 330 -2.91 22.89 -1.85
CA CYS A 330 -2.14 23.94 -2.50
C CYS A 330 -2.08 23.67 -4.02
N LYS A 331 -2.51 24.62 -4.82
CA LYS A 331 -2.55 24.52 -6.30
C LYS A 331 -1.29 25.08 -6.95
N ASP A 332 -0.50 25.85 -6.20
CA ASP A 332 0.77 26.39 -6.67
C ASP A 332 1.82 26.43 -5.55
N VAL A 333 3.02 26.80 -5.90
CA VAL A 333 4.17 26.84 -4.99
C VAL A 333 4.10 27.97 -3.95
N ASP A 334 3.40 29.07 -4.27
CA ASP A 334 3.23 30.20 -3.37
C ASP A 334 2.29 29.84 -2.21
N GLU A 335 1.23 29.07 -2.49
CA GLU A 335 0.34 28.52 -1.47
C GLU A 335 1.07 27.56 -0.53
N VAL A 336 1.93 26.66 -1.07
CA VAL A 336 2.75 25.77 -0.23
C VAL A 336 3.69 26.56 0.66
N GLU A 337 4.38 27.56 0.11
CA GLU A 337 5.30 28.38 0.90
C GLU A 337 4.57 29.17 2.00
N THR A 338 3.36 29.65 1.71
CA THR A 338 2.53 30.33 2.71
C THR A 338 2.20 29.39 3.88
N VAL A 339 1.74 28.16 3.59
CA VAL A 339 1.44 27.15 4.60
C VAL A 339 2.69 26.81 5.44
N LEU A 340 3.85 26.70 4.80
CA LEU A 340 5.09 26.38 5.52
C LEU A 340 5.65 27.55 6.32
N LYS A 341 5.37 28.79 5.93
CA LYS A 341 5.74 30.00 6.73
C LYS A 341 4.87 30.15 7.96
N ASP A 342 3.57 30.05 7.80
CA ASP A 342 2.61 30.17 8.89
C ASP A 342 2.74 29.00 9.88
N PHE A 343 3.14 27.84 9.40
CA PHE A 343 3.31 26.57 10.12
C PHE A 343 2.15 26.24 11.08
N CYS A 344 0.94 26.61 10.67
CA CYS A 344 -0.29 26.44 11.44
C CYS A 344 -1.12 25.31 10.82
N PHE A 345 -1.22 24.18 11.51
CA PHE A 345 -1.88 22.97 11.03
C PHE A 345 -2.99 22.52 11.98
N ASP A 346 -4.11 22.08 11.41
CA ASP A 346 -5.21 21.48 12.17
C ASP A 346 -4.89 20.00 12.47
N LEU A 347 -4.15 19.76 13.56
CA LEU A 347 -3.81 18.40 14.00
C LEU A 347 -5.03 17.61 14.50
N GLU A 348 -6.13 18.28 14.84
CA GLU A 348 -7.36 17.57 15.20
C GLU A 348 -8.03 16.98 13.95
N ALA A 349 -8.03 17.72 12.84
CA ALA A 349 -8.47 17.16 11.54
C ALA A 349 -7.61 15.95 11.12
N VAL A 350 -6.27 16.03 11.34
CA VAL A 350 -5.35 14.90 11.07
C VAL A 350 -5.72 13.66 11.90
N LYS A 351 -5.97 13.82 13.20
CA LYS A 351 -6.37 12.73 14.09
C LYS A 351 -7.73 12.13 13.71
N ASN A 352 -8.71 12.97 13.39
CA ASN A 352 -10.03 12.53 12.98
C ASN A 352 -9.98 11.75 11.67
N PHE A 353 -9.16 12.20 10.73
CA PHE A 353 -8.89 11.47 9.49
C PHE A 353 -8.24 10.11 9.80
N ALA A 354 -7.17 10.07 10.60
CA ALA A 354 -6.53 8.83 11.00
C ALA A 354 -7.52 7.85 11.63
N HIS A 355 -8.33 8.30 12.58
CA HIS A 355 -9.31 7.45 13.28
C HIS A 355 -10.38 6.89 12.33
N SER A 356 -10.79 7.64 11.32
CA SER A 356 -11.78 7.20 10.33
C SER A 356 -11.26 6.06 9.46
N TYR A 357 -9.97 6.08 9.13
CA TYR A 357 -9.33 5.11 8.23
C TYR A 357 -8.58 3.99 8.94
N VAL A 358 -8.14 4.20 10.18
CA VAL A 358 -7.39 3.22 10.98
C VAL A 358 -7.96 3.18 12.40
N GLU A 359 -8.85 2.23 12.67
CA GLU A 359 -9.54 2.13 13.96
C GLU A 359 -8.69 1.47 15.05
N LYS A 360 -7.79 0.56 14.65
CA LYS A 360 -6.94 -0.19 15.58
C LYS A 360 -5.47 0.07 15.30
N THR A 361 -4.74 0.38 16.35
CA THR A 361 -3.33 0.81 16.28
C THR A 361 -2.37 -0.06 17.08
N GLU A 362 -2.87 -1.04 17.85
CA GLU A 362 -2.07 -1.92 18.70
C GLU A 362 -2.52 -3.36 18.57
N GLY A 363 -1.55 -4.28 18.56
CA GLY A 363 -1.80 -5.72 18.53
C GLY A 363 -2.47 -6.22 17.26
N VAL A 364 -2.45 -5.43 16.20
CA VAL A 364 -3.16 -5.71 14.94
C VAL A 364 -2.59 -6.93 14.21
N THR A 365 -1.29 -7.16 14.31
CA THR A 365 -0.63 -8.35 13.75
C THR A 365 -1.15 -9.62 14.42
N LYS A 366 -1.31 -9.57 15.75
CA LYS A 366 -1.86 -10.68 16.55
C LYS A 366 -3.32 -10.96 16.20
N GLU A 367 -4.13 -9.92 16.04
CA GLU A 367 -5.54 -10.08 15.63
C GLU A 367 -5.65 -10.67 14.22
N LEU A 368 -4.83 -10.20 13.29
CA LEU A 368 -4.80 -10.75 11.94
C LEU A 368 -4.34 -12.21 11.94
N ALA A 369 -3.32 -12.56 12.74
CA ALA A 369 -2.89 -13.95 12.90
C ALA A 369 -4.02 -14.83 13.48
N ASN A 370 -4.78 -14.35 14.47
CA ASN A 370 -5.96 -15.04 14.98
C ASN A 370 -7.00 -15.28 13.86
N LEU A 371 -7.33 -14.25 13.05
CA LEU A 371 -8.26 -14.40 11.92
C LEU A 371 -7.79 -15.46 10.93
N VAL A 372 -6.49 -15.57 10.69
CA VAL A 372 -5.87 -16.51 9.75
C VAL A 372 -5.85 -17.94 10.30
N LEU A 373 -5.67 -18.10 11.61
CA LEU A 373 -5.53 -19.39 12.30
C LEU A 373 -6.86 -20.04 12.76
N ILE A 374 -7.98 -19.28 12.79
CA ILE A 374 -9.28 -19.85 13.19
C ILE A 374 -9.58 -21.09 12.33
N ASP A 375 -9.89 -22.21 12.95
CA ASP A 375 -10.43 -23.38 12.25
C ASP A 375 -11.85 -23.08 11.73
N ASN A 376 -12.18 -23.55 10.51
CA ASN A 376 -13.48 -23.35 9.87
C ASN A 376 -14.54 -24.30 10.46
#